data_cc8c7fb7789a57c481cc76d3e4549bfc
#
_entry.id   cc8c7fb7789a57c481cc76d3e4549bfc
#
_cell.length_a   1.000
_cell.length_b   1.000
_cell.length_c   1.000
_cell.angle_alpha   90.00
_cell.angle_beta   90.00
_cell.angle_gamma   90.00
#
_symmetry.space_group_name_H-M   'P 1'
#
loop_
_entity.id
_entity.type
_entity.pdbx_description
1 polymer ?
#
loop_
_entity_poly.entity_id
_entity_poly.type
_entity_poly.pdbx_seq_one_letter_code
_entity_poly.pdbx_strand_id
1 'polypeptide(L)'
;MNPQNKPKSLQDILKQRQQSGFVGREDQVNQFRQNLALLPEDDRRRFLYNVWGQGGVGKSTLLRQFRKIADEAKIISAYIDEAEKTIPEVMGRLAEELERQGHKLTHFTERYKVYRQKRQELETDPEAPQGFSAFVGKTMVKTGVRLARRVPVGGAVFDFVDEDAFATQAGEWASYVAKKITNKDEVRLVQEPEEVLTPLFLQDIFKIAKETGVVLFFDTYERTGEFLDNWLREILEGRHGEVSLNILITIAGRDELDKNHWAPYEGLIVRFPLEQFTEEEAQQYLTRKGITDSRVVEVILHLSGNLPLLVGMLADTHPNDPNQVIEPSSSAVERFLKWIDDPKRRQVALDAAIPRCLNRDVIAKLRGEEEADELFTWLKETSFVNERTDGWAYHDVVKTQMLRHKRLSSPQGWADIHGKLAEYYGNLRNDLQLEEEEKQRDPSWQSHTLNVLYHNLEDVLKVEGYCKKAHKAYAEICRNQHLVSE
;
A
#
# COMPACT_ATOMS: atom_id res chain seq x y z
N MET A 1 38.39 7.42 -24.26
CA MET A 1 37.11 8.05 -24.59
C MET A 1 36.55 8.64 -23.30
N ASN A 2 36.20 9.91 -23.30
CA ASN A 2 35.76 10.64 -22.11
C ASN A 2 34.38 10.15 -21.69
N PRO A 3 34.11 9.77 -20.44
CA PRO A 3 32.80 9.21 -19.98
C PRO A 3 31.62 10.17 -20.11
N GLN A 4 31.88 11.44 -20.43
CA GLN A 4 30.86 12.51 -20.44
C GLN A 4 30.06 12.63 -21.77
N ASN A 5 30.26 11.79 -22.76
CA ASN A 5 29.67 11.97 -24.10
C ASN A 5 28.84 10.78 -24.62
N LYS A 6 28.21 10.01 -23.70
CA LYS A 6 27.17 9.07 -24.11
C LYS A 6 25.87 9.84 -24.37
N PRO A 7 25.20 9.69 -25.53
CA PRO A 7 23.90 10.32 -25.75
C PRO A 7 22.92 9.83 -24.67
N LYS A 8 22.20 10.79 -24.05
CA LYS A 8 21.20 10.47 -23.02
C LYS A 8 20.10 9.60 -23.62
N SER A 9 19.81 8.46 -23.00
CA SER A 9 18.68 7.62 -23.37
C SER A 9 17.36 8.24 -22.90
N LEU A 10 16.24 7.80 -23.48
CA LEU A 10 14.91 8.19 -22.98
C LEU A 10 14.75 7.85 -21.51
N GLN A 11 15.32 6.71 -21.07
CA GLN A 11 15.33 6.28 -19.68
C GLN A 11 16.12 7.25 -18.79
N ASP A 12 17.23 7.80 -19.26
CA ASP A 12 18.01 8.80 -18.52
C ASP A 12 17.22 10.11 -18.36
N ILE A 13 16.50 10.53 -19.41
CA ILE A 13 15.64 11.71 -19.37
C ILE A 13 14.47 11.48 -18.41
N LEU A 14 13.82 10.32 -18.42
CA LEU A 14 12.76 9.97 -17.51
C LEU A 14 13.24 9.96 -16.05
N LYS A 15 14.38 9.34 -15.77
CA LYS A 15 15.01 9.35 -14.45
C LYS A 15 15.33 10.78 -14.00
N GLN A 16 15.90 11.60 -14.88
CA GLN A 16 16.23 12.99 -14.56
C GLN A 16 14.97 13.82 -14.23
N ARG A 17 13.89 13.67 -15.01
CA ARG A 17 12.61 14.36 -14.76
C ARG A 17 11.95 13.90 -13.46
N GLN A 18 11.99 12.60 -13.16
CA GLN A 18 11.46 12.05 -11.91
C GLN A 18 12.27 12.49 -10.68
N GLN A 19 13.57 12.73 -10.82
CA GLN A 19 14.45 13.15 -9.73
C GLN A 19 14.43 14.67 -9.49
N SER A 20 14.18 15.48 -10.51
CA SER A 20 14.19 16.95 -10.41
C SER A 20 13.02 17.52 -9.58
N GLY A 21 11.99 16.71 -9.30
CA GLY A 21 10.79 17.12 -8.57
C GLY A 21 10.74 16.70 -7.10
N PHE A 22 11.80 16.10 -6.54
CA PHE A 22 11.77 15.66 -5.14
C PHE A 22 11.85 16.86 -4.20
N VAL A 23 10.87 16.98 -3.30
CA VAL A 23 10.74 18.06 -2.30
C VAL A 23 10.35 17.45 -0.96
N GLY A 24 10.80 18.09 0.12
CA GLY A 24 10.50 17.68 1.48
C GLY A 24 11.22 16.40 1.92
N ARG A 25 10.75 15.84 3.02
CA ARG A 25 11.31 14.60 3.59
C ARG A 25 12.79 14.71 3.95
N GLU A 26 13.24 15.93 4.28
CA GLU A 26 14.65 16.19 4.57
C GLU A 26 15.16 15.37 5.75
N ASP A 27 14.34 15.17 6.78
CA ASP A 27 14.71 14.40 7.96
C ASP A 27 14.96 12.91 7.59
N GLN A 28 14.05 12.30 6.81
CA GLN A 28 14.18 10.93 6.34
C GLN A 28 15.42 10.75 5.46
N VAL A 29 15.64 11.69 4.54
CA VAL A 29 16.82 11.70 3.65
C VAL A 29 18.12 11.86 4.44
N ASN A 30 18.16 12.80 5.38
CA ASN A 30 19.33 13.05 6.20
C ASN A 30 19.63 11.88 7.12
N GLN A 31 18.62 11.29 7.76
CA GLN A 31 18.80 10.13 8.63
C GLN A 31 19.30 8.91 7.82
N PHE A 32 18.77 8.66 6.61
CA PHE A 32 19.28 7.59 5.75
C PHE A 32 20.74 7.84 5.35
N ARG A 33 21.09 9.08 4.94
CA ARG A 33 22.47 9.45 4.58
C ARG A 33 23.44 9.30 5.75
N GLN A 34 23.06 9.76 6.94
CA GLN A 34 23.85 9.61 8.14
C GLN A 34 24.09 8.15 8.50
N ASN A 35 23.07 7.32 8.41
CA ASN A 35 23.17 5.89 8.68
C ASN A 35 24.13 5.17 7.70
N LEU A 36 24.10 5.53 6.41
CA LEU A 36 25.04 4.99 5.42
C LEU A 36 26.50 5.37 5.70
N ALA A 37 26.72 6.52 6.35
CA ALA A 37 28.07 7.00 6.71
C ALA A 37 28.62 6.34 7.99
N LEU A 38 27.79 5.66 8.78
CA LEU A 38 28.24 4.92 9.96
C LEU A 38 29.01 3.66 9.57
N LEU A 39 30.01 3.28 10.38
CA LEU A 39 30.67 1.98 10.22
C LEU A 39 29.64 0.86 10.42
N PRO A 40 29.81 -0.30 9.76
CA PRO A 40 28.88 -1.42 9.90
C PRO A 40 28.67 -1.90 11.34
N GLU A 41 29.69 -1.81 12.17
CA GLU A 41 29.70 -2.26 13.57
C GLU A 41 29.27 -1.17 14.57
N ASP A 42 28.89 0.04 14.10
CA ASP A 42 28.45 1.13 14.99
C ASP A 42 27.07 0.80 15.59
N ASP A 43 26.95 0.83 16.90
CA ASP A 43 25.71 0.50 17.64
C ASP A 43 24.51 1.38 17.25
N ARG A 44 24.76 2.56 16.70
CA ARG A 44 23.72 3.47 16.19
C ARG A 44 23.23 3.08 14.81
N ARG A 45 23.97 2.22 14.09
CA ARG A 45 23.59 1.81 12.74
C ARG A 45 22.28 1.03 12.75
N ARG A 46 21.41 1.32 11.80
CA ARG A 46 20.14 0.64 11.59
C ARG A 46 20.20 -0.12 10.28
N PHE A 47 19.57 -1.29 10.25
CA PHE A 47 19.68 -2.23 9.14
C PHE A 47 18.38 -2.39 8.36
N LEU A 48 17.26 -1.92 8.95
CA LEU A 48 15.96 -1.98 8.32
C LEU A 48 15.23 -0.64 8.39
N TYR A 49 14.71 -0.19 7.26
CA TYR A 49 13.87 1.00 7.15
C TYR A 49 12.46 0.59 6.78
N ASN A 50 11.50 0.94 7.61
CA ASN A 50 10.08 0.77 7.32
C ASN A 50 9.47 2.13 6.97
N VAL A 51 9.06 2.28 5.72
CA VAL A 51 8.43 3.48 5.18
C VAL A 51 6.96 3.17 4.90
N TRP A 52 6.04 3.81 5.61
CA TRP A 52 4.62 3.52 5.40
C TRP A 52 3.76 4.77 5.33
N GLY A 53 2.53 4.62 4.85
CA GLY A 53 1.55 5.70 4.73
C GLY A 53 0.61 5.48 3.55
N GLN A 54 -0.42 6.30 3.49
CA GLN A 54 -1.47 6.16 2.47
C GLN A 54 -0.96 6.20 1.03
N GLY A 55 -1.81 5.77 0.09
CA GLY A 55 -1.52 5.89 -1.34
C GLY A 55 -1.30 7.35 -1.75
N GLY A 56 -0.24 7.61 -2.52
CA GLY A 56 0.03 8.95 -3.04
C GLY A 56 0.88 9.86 -2.16
N VAL A 57 1.30 9.44 -0.95
CA VAL A 57 2.17 10.26 -0.07
C VAL A 57 3.63 10.33 -0.51
N GLY A 58 4.03 9.57 -1.52
CA GLY A 58 5.37 9.64 -2.08
C GLY A 58 6.36 8.58 -1.60
N LYS A 59 5.92 7.43 -1.05
CA LYS A 59 6.79 6.32 -0.61
C LYS A 59 7.79 5.88 -1.67
N SER A 60 7.32 5.44 -2.84
CA SER A 60 8.19 5.02 -3.95
C SER A 60 9.12 6.13 -4.45
N THR A 61 8.71 7.39 -4.28
CA THR A 61 9.55 8.55 -4.61
C THR A 61 10.68 8.72 -3.59
N LEU A 62 10.40 8.50 -2.31
CA LEU A 62 11.43 8.49 -1.26
C LEU A 62 12.42 7.32 -1.45
N LEU A 63 11.93 6.12 -1.78
CA LEU A 63 12.80 4.98 -2.09
C LEU A 63 13.74 5.27 -3.27
N ARG A 64 13.23 5.93 -4.32
CA ARG A 64 14.09 6.37 -5.45
C ARG A 64 15.14 7.38 -5.00
N GLN A 65 14.82 8.26 -4.06
CA GLN A 65 15.78 9.20 -3.49
C GLN A 65 16.81 8.46 -2.61
N PHE A 66 16.42 7.48 -1.82
CA PHE A 66 17.34 6.63 -1.06
C PHE A 66 18.26 5.85 -1.99
N ARG A 67 17.74 5.32 -3.09
CA ARG A 67 18.53 4.64 -4.11
C ARG A 67 19.60 5.56 -4.72
N LYS A 68 19.22 6.81 -5.03
CA LYS A 68 20.17 7.81 -5.52
C LYS A 68 21.28 8.11 -4.49
N ILE A 69 20.93 8.23 -3.21
CA ILE A 69 21.90 8.45 -2.13
C ILE A 69 22.86 7.26 -2.01
N ALA A 70 22.35 6.03 -2.12
CA ALA A 70 23.19 4.83 -2.14
C ALA A 70 24.16 4.84 -3.32
N ASP A 71 23.68 5.18 -4.54
CA ASP A 71 24.51 5.30 -5.74
C ASP A 71 25.60 6.38 -5.56
N GLU A 72 25.27 7.55 -5.00
CA GLU A 72 26.23 8.63 -4.67
C GLU A 72 27.30 8.14 -3.67
N ALA A 73 26.92 7.29 -2.72
CA ALA A 73 27.82 6.67 -1.77
C ALA A 73 28.59 5.45 -2.32
N LYS A 74 28.39 5.11 -3.60
CA LYS A 74 28.94 3.90 -4.25
C LYS A 74 28.50 2.60 -3.60
N ILE A 75 27.31 2.58 -3.03
CA ILE A 75 26.63 1.43 -2.45
C ILE A 75 25.68 0.89 -3.53
N ILE A 76 25.77 -0.40 -3.84
CA ILE A 76 24.92 -1.02 -4.83
C ILE A 76 23.50 -1.23 -4.28
N SER A 77 22.52 -1.25 -5.17
CA SER A 77 21.14 -1.40 -4.74
C SER A 77 20.34 -2.29 -5.66
N ALA A 78 19.41 -3.05 -5.10
CA ALA A 78 18.43 -3.82 -5.87
C ALA A 78 17.01 -3.47 -5.40
N TYR A 79 16.05 -3.51 -6.32
CA TYR A 79 14.68 -3.03 -6.11
C TYR A 79 13.68 -4.03 -6.67
N ILE A 80 12.66 -4.31 -5.88
CA ILE A 80 11.47 -5.06 -6.28
C ILE A 80 10.20 -4.29 -5.95
N ASP A 81 9.12 -4.66 -6.61
CA ASP A 81 7.78 -4.16 -6.37
C ASP A 81 6.73 -5.30 -6.43
N GLU A 82 5.51 -5.00 -6.77
CA GLU A 82 4.41 -5.96 -6.86
C GLU A 82 4.46 -6.90 -8.07
N ALA A 83 5.46 -6.81 -8.93
CA ALA A 83 5.55 -7.65 -10.12
C ALA A 83 5.91 -9.10 -9.78
N GLU A 84 6.77 -9.28 -8.77
CA GLU A 84 7.18 -10.59 -8.28
C GLU A 84 6.10 -11.19 -7.36
N LYS A 85 5.80 -12.47 -7.58
CA LYS A 85 4.72 -13.19 -6.88
C LYS A 85 5.20 -14.25 -5.92
N THR A 86 6.48 -14.61 -5.97
CA THR A 86 7.07 -15.67 -5.17
C THR A 86 8.47 -15.29 -4.70
N ILE A 87 8.92 -15.88 -3.60
CA ILE A 87 10.29 -15.64 -3.07
C ILE A 87 11.39 -15.98 -4.11
N PRO A 88 11.33 -17.10 -4.86
CA PRO A 88 12.30 -17.36 -5.91
C PRO A 88 12.34 -16.26 -6.99
N GLU A 89 11.18 -15.70 -7.38
CA GLU A 89 11.11 -14.59 -8.35
C GLU A 89 11.72 -13.31 -7.77
N VAL A 90 11.45 -13.00 -6.51
CA VAL A 90 12.05 -11.88 -5.78
C VAL A 90 13.58 -11.99 -5.76
N MET A 91 14.11 -13.15 -5.35
CA MET A 91 15.56 -13.37 -5.37
C MET A 91 16.13 -13.28 -6.78
N GLY A 92 15.42 -13.81 -7.79
CA GLY A 92 15.79 -13.71 -9.18
C GLY A 92 15.89 -12.25 -9.66
N ARG A 93 14.91 -11.44 -9.33
CA ARG A 93 14.87 -10.01 -9.67
C ARG A 93 15.98 -9.22 -8.98
N LEU A 94 16.19 -9.44 -7.69
CA LEU A 94 17.29 -8.81 -6.94
C LEU A 94 18.64 -9.18 -7.55
N ALA A 95 18.84 -10.45 -7.90
CA ALA A 95 20.07 -10.91 -8.56
C ALA A 95 20.30 -10.23 -9.92
N GLU A 96 19.26 -10.10 -10.75
CA GLU A 96 19.32 -9.38 -12.04
C GLU A 96 19.69 -7.90 -11.86
N GLU A 97 19.13 -7.21 -10.87
CA GLU A 97 19.45 -5.80 -10.58
C GLU A 97 20.91 -5.62 -10.14
N LEU A 98 21.45 -6.55 -9.35
CA LEU A 98 22.85 -6.53 -8.92
C LEU A 98 23.79 -6.90 -10.07
N GLU A 99 23.42 -7.87 -10.94
CA GLU A 99 24.22 -8.24 -12.10
C GLU A 99 24.34 -7.08 -13.12
N ARG A 100 23.30 -6.27 -13.29
CA ARG A 100 23.36 -5.05 -14.14
C ARG A 100 24.37 -4.02 -13.63
N GLN A 101 24.70 -4.05 -12.34
CA GLN A 101 25.72 -3.22 -11.70
C GLN A 101 27.10 -3.89 -11.66
N GLY A 102 27.25 -5.07 -12.29
CA GLY A 102 28.51 -5.82 -12.38
C GLY A 102 28.73 -6.86 -11.29
N HIS A 103 27.74 -7.07 -10.42
CA HIS A 103 27.84 -7.97 -9.26
C HIS A 103 26.96 -9.21 -9.45
N LYS A 104 27.54 -10.28 -9.97
CA LYS A 104 26.81 -11.51 -10.28
C LYS A 104 26.73 -12.45 -9.09
N LEU A 105 25.53 -12.95 -8.79
CA LEU A 105 25.27 -14.01 -7.82
C LEU A 105 25.42 -15.38 -8.50
N THR A 106 26.64 -15.85 -8.68
CA THR A 106 26.94 -16.97 -9.57
C THR A 106 26.28 -18.28 -9.14
N HIS A 107 26.46 -18.69 -7.86
CA HIS A 107 25.88 -19.95 -7.36
C HIS A 107 24.35 -19.93 -7.35
N PHE A 108 23.78 -18.80 -6.91
CA PHE A 108 22.34 -18.60 -6.96
C PHE A 108 21.80 -18.64 -8.40
N THR A 109 22.39 -17.85 -9.30
CA THR A 109 21.89 -17.70 -10.68
C THR A 109 21.93 -19.03 -11.45
N GLU A 110 22.99 -19.83 -11.27
CA GLU A 110 23.08 -21.15 -11.89
C GLU A 110 21.97 -22.09 -11.40
N ARG A 111 21.75 -22.13 -10.07
CA ARG A 111 20.72 -22.98 -9.50
C ARG A 111 19.30 -22.49 -9.82
N TYR A 112 19.09 -21.18 -9.84
CA TYR A 112 17.81 -20.55 -10.20
C TYR A 112 17.44 -20.81 -11.67
N LYS A 113 18.41 -20.87 -12.60
CA LYS A 113 18.15 -21.27 -13.99
C LYS A 113 17.61 -22.70 -14.06
N VAL A 114 18.21 -23.64 -13.31
CA VAL A 114 17.70 -25.03 -13.25
C VAL A 114 16.28 -25.06 -12.70
N TYR A 115 16.02 -24.30 -11.63
CA TYR A 115 14.67 -24.18 -11.05
C TYR A 115 13.65 -23.70 -12.09
N ARG A 116 13.94 -22.61 -12.78
CA ARG A 116 13.04 -22.05 -13.79
C ARG A 116 12.78 -23.01 -14.94
N GLN A 117 13.81 -23.67 -15.42
CA GLN A 117 13.70 -24.66 -16.49
C GLN A 117 12.79 -25.83 -16.04
N LYS A 118 13.07 -26.43 -14.88
CA LYS A 118 12.29 -27.55 -14.36
C LYS A 118 10.84 -27.18 -14.07
N ARG A 119 10.63 -26.00 -13.50
CA ARG A 119 9.29 -25.46 -13.30
C ARG A 119 8.54 -25.36 -14.64
N GLN A 120 9.14 -24.77 -15.65
CA GLN A 120 8.53 -24.63 -16.96
C GLN A 120 8.25 -25.98 -17.63
N GLU A 121 9.18 -26.95 -17.54
CA GLU A 121 8.99 -28.30 -18.05
C GLU A 121 7.73 -28.97 -17.42
N LEU A 122 7.57 -28.84 -16.10
CA LEU A 122 6.45 -29.42 -15.37
C LEU A 122 5.11 -28.67 -15.61
N GLU A 123 5.14 -27.33 -15.71
CA GLU A 123 3.94 -26.52 -15.97
C GLU A 123 3.38 -26.72 -17.39
N THR A 124 4.25 -27.05 -18.35
CA THR A 124 3.85 -27.31 -19.75
C THR A 124 3.55 -28.78 -20.05
N ASP A 125 3.77 -29.68 -19.09
CA ASP A 125 3.49 -31.11 -19.26
C ASP A 125 1.96 -31.35 -19.34
N PRO A 126 1.45 -31.99 -20.41
CA PRO A 126 0.04 -32.35 -20.54
C PRO A 126 -0.50 -33.24 -19.42
N GLU A 127 0.36 -34.00 -18.73
CA GLU A 127 0.01 -34.86 -17.61
C GLU A 127 0.03 -34.14 -16.25
N ALA A 128 0.31 -32.81 -16.23
CA ALA A 128 0.35 -32.04 -14.99
C ALA A 128 -1.03 -32.04 -14.30
N PRO A 129 -1.09 -32.34 -12.99
CA PRO A 129 -2.34 -32.28 -12.23
C PRO A 129 -2.96 -30.87 -12.27
N GLN A 130 -4.29 -30.80 -12.19
CA GLN A 130 -4.99 -29.52 -12.13
C GLN A 130 -4.49 -28.66 -10.95
N GLY A 131 -4.28 -27.36 -11.20
CA GLY A 131 -3.79 -26.43 -10.19
C GLY A 131 -2.27 -26.51 -9.93
N PHE A 132 -1.52 -27.35 -10.64
CA PHE A 132 -0.07 -27.49 -10.45
C PHE A 132 0.68 -26.19 -10.61
N SER A 133 0.35 -25.36 -11.60
CA SER A 133 0.96 -24.04 -11.80
C SER A 133 0.76 -23.11 -10.58
N ALA A 134 -0.41 -23.17 -9.95
CA ALA A 134 -0.71 -22.43 -8.73
C ALA A 134 0.05 -22.99 -7.52
N PHE A 135 0.30 -24.28 -7.47
CA PHE A 135 1.09 -24.94 -6.43
C PHE A 135 2.57 -24.55 -6.49
N VAL A 136 3.19 -24.63 -7.66
CA VAL A 136 4.62 -24.27 -7.83
C VAL A 136 4.84 -22.75 -7.66
N GLY A 137 3.79 -21.95 -7.85
CA GLY A 137 3.79 -20.51 -7.55
C GLY A 137 3.61 -20.17 -6.06
N LYS A 138 3.13 -21.13 -5.26
CA LYS A 138 2.96 -20.97 -3.81
C LYS A 138 3.99 -21.83 -3.11
N THR A 139 4.84 -21.21 -2.34
CA THR A 139 5.74 -21.89 -1.43
C THR A 139 4.98 -22.91 -0.59
N MET A 140 5.44 -24.16 -0.56
CA MET A 140 5.05 -25.09 0.49
C MET A 140 5.58 -24.58 1.83
N VAL A 141 4.82 -23.75 2.51
CA VAL A 141 5.15 -23.37 3.88
C VAL A 141 5.02 -24.62 4.74
N LYS A 142 6.14 -25.14 5.23
CA LYS A 142 6.20 -26.24 6.21
C LYS A 142 5.48 -25.95 7.52
N THR A 143 5.04 -24.73 7.75
CA THR A 143 4.16 -24.37 8.86
C THR A 143 2.74 -24.68 8.46
N GLY A 144 2.37 -25.93 8.77
CA GLY A 144 1.07 -26.45 8.50
C GLY A 144 -0.07 -25.50 8.82
N VAL A 145 -1.09 -25.59 7.99
CA VAL A 145 -2.51 -25.38 8.31
C VAL A 145 -2.98 -23.97 8.66
N ARG A 146 -2.12 -23.00 8.99
CA ARG A 146 -2.61 -21.67 9.40
C ARG A 146 -2.77 -20.62 8.29
N LEU A 147 -2.20 -20.84 7.10
CA LEU A 147 -2.23 -19.89 5.97
C LEU A 147 -3.28 -20.18 4.89
N ALA A 148 -4.04 -21.28 4.99
CA ALA A 148 -5.08 -21.65 4.03
C ALA A 148 -6.29 -20.66 4.01
N ARG A 149 -6.35 -19.71 4.92
CA ARG A 149 -7.55 -18.87 5.08
C ARG A 149 -7.64 -17.63 4.19
N ARG A 150 -6.57 -17.18 3.49
CA ARG A 150 -6.64 -15.91 2.72
C ARG A 150 -5.66 -15.84 1.55
N VAL A 151 -5.88 -16.57 0.48
CA VAL A 151 -5.11 -16.34 -0.75
C VAL A 151 -6.03 -16.07 -1.94
N PRO A 152 -6.08 -14.85 -2.49
CA PRO A 152 -6.73 -14.59 -3.76
C PRO A 152 -5.85 -15.11 -4.89
N VAL A 153 -6.28 -16.14 -5.59
CA VAL A 153 -5.68 -16.57 -6.85
C VAL A 153 -6.62 -16.15 -7.98
N GLY A 154 -6.16 -15.20 -8.80
CA GLY A 154 -6.71 -14.92 -10.12
C GLY A 154 -8.24 -14.97 -10.25
N GLY A 155 -8.98 -14.08 -9.59
CA GLY A 155 -10.42 -13.90 -9.80
C GLY A 155 -11.34 -15.00 -9.28
N ALA A 156 -10.83 -16.06 -8.65
CA ALA A 156 -11.64 -17.05 -7.96
C ALA A 156 -11.29 -17.05 -6.47
N VAL A 157 -12.21 -16.55 -5.67
CA VAL A 157 -12.17 -16.69 -4.21
C VAL A 157 -12.42 -18.17 -3.92
N PHE A 158 -11.37 -18.90 -3.53
CA PHE A 158 -11.54 -20.19 -2.89
C PHE A 158 -11.86 -19.95 -1.41
N ASP A 159 -13.10 -19.64 -1.11
CA ASP A 159 -13.68 -19.87 0.22
C ASP A 159 -13.76 -21.37 0.44
N PHE A 160 -13.21 -21.84 1.56
CA PHE A 160 -13.16 -23.24 1.99
C PHE A 160 -12.20 -24.14 1.21
N VAL A 161 -10.90 -24.00 1.46
CA VAL A 161 -9.99 -25.12 1.24
C VAL A 161 -10.15 -26.03 2.47
N ASP A 162 -10.80 -27.14 2.28
CA ASP A 162 -10.76 -28.26 3.21
C ASP A 162 -9.27 -28.63 3.41
N GLU A 163 -8.79 -28.54 4.65
CA GLU A 163 -7.37 -28.76 4.99
C GLU A 163 -6.89 -30.14 4.54
N ASP A 164 -7.78 -31.14 4.63
CA ASP A 164 -7.50 -32.51 4.21
C ASP A 164 -7.44 -32.60 2.67
N ALA A 165 -8.29 -31.88 1.96
CA ALA A 165 -8.27 -31.83 0.49
C ALA A 165 -7.01 -31.15 -0.04
N PHE A 166 -6.56 -30.05 0.61
CA PHE A 166 -5.33 -29.36 0.25
C PHE A 166 -4.08 -30.23 0.54
N ALA A 167 -4.03 -30.90 1.69
CA ALA A 167 -2.94 -31.80 2.03
C ALA A 167 -2.84 -32.98 1.06
N THR A 168 -3.98 -33.52 0.65
CA THR A 168 -4.08 -34.62 -0.36
C THR A 168 -3.55 -34.14 -1.71
N GLN A 169 -3.99 -32.96 -2.16
CA GLN A 169 -3.59 -32.37 -3.44
C GLN A 169 -2.10 -32.01 -3.44
N ALA A 170 -1.57 -31.47 -2.34
CA ALA A 170 -0.13 -31.21 -2.18
C ALA A 170 0.70 -32.49 -2.26
N GLY A 171 0.19 -33.59 -1.70
CA GLY A 171 0.81 -34.92 -1.83
C GLY A 171 0.82 -35.44 -3.27
N GLU A 172 -0.26 -35.27 -4.03
CA GLU A 172 -0.33 -35.63 -5.45
C GLU A 172 0.70 -34.82 -6.29
N TRP A 173 0.81 -33.53 -6.07
CA TRP A 173 1.77 -32.68 -6.76
C TRP A 173 3.21 -33.04 -6.43
N ALA A 174 3.52 -33.31 -5.14
CA ALA A 174 4.84 -33.75 -4.73
C ALA A 174 5.20 -35.11 -5.38
N SER A 175 4.25 -36.03 -5.44
CA SER A 175 4.41 -37.34 -6.09
C SER A 175 4.60 -37.20 -7.60
N TYR A 176 3.89 -36.28 -8.25
CA TYR A 176 4.03 -36.01 -9.67
C TYR A 176 5.45 -35.46 -9.96
N VAL A 177 5.94 -34.47 -9.19
CA VAL A 177 7.31 -33.94 -9.34
C VAL A 177 8.35 -35.06 -9.18
N ALA A 178 8.22 -35.88 -8.14
CA ALA A 178 9.13 -37.00 -7.89
C ALA A 178 9.11 -38.08 -8.99
N LYS A 179 7.96 -38.26 -9.70
CA LYS A 179 7.84 -39.16 -10.83
C LYS A 179 8.49 -38.63 -12.09
N LYS A 180 8.39 -37.32 -12.34
CA LYS A 180 8.88 -36.67 -13.57
C LYS A 180 10.37 -36.27 -13.50
N ILE A 181 10.88 -35.99 -12.32
CA ILE A 181 12.29 -35.62 -12.10
C ILE A 181 12.99 -36.78 -11.41
N THR A 182 14.04 -37.31 -12.05
CA THR A 182 14.81 -38.43 -11.50
C THR A 182 15.91 -37.99 -10.52
N ASN A 183 16.41 -36.76 -10.67
CA ASN A 183 17.44 -36.19 -9.80
C ASN A 183 16.81 -35.68 -8.51
N LYS A 184 17.20 -36.30 -7.38
CA LYS A 184 16.66 -35.95 -6.04
C LYS A 184 16.92 -34.49 -5.65
N ASP A 185 18.06 -33.91 -6.05
CA ASP A 185 18.41 -32.54 -5.74
C ASP A 185 17.54 -31.55 -6.56
N GLU A 186 17.16 -31.93 -7.79
CA GLU A 186 16.22 -31.13 -8.60
C GLU A 186 14.78 -31.30 -8.10
N VAL A 187 14.39 -32.48 -7.63
CA VAL A 187 13.09 -32.67 -6.94
C VAL A 187 12.98 -31.74 -5.75
N ARG A 188 13.99 -31.73 -4.87
CA ARG A 188 14.02 -30.83 -3.72
C ARG A 188 14.00 -29.37 -4.12
N LEU A 189 14.74 -29.01 -5.18
CA LEU A 189 14.77 -27.62 -5.68
C LEU A 189 13.38 -27.14 -6.15
N VAL A 190 12.59 -28.01 -6.75
CA VAL A 190 11.23 -27.64 -7.21
C VAL A 190 10.22 -27.66 -6.06
N GLN A 191 10.35 -28.61 -5.13
CA GLN A 191 9.43 -28.75 -4.02
C GLN A 191 9.68 -27.77 -2.87
N GLU A 192 10.96 -27.44 -2.60
CA GLU A 192 11.41 -26.56 -1.52
C GLU A 192 12.36 -25.48 -2.06
N PRO A 193 11.94 -24.65 -3.03
CA PRO A 193 12.84 -23.73 -3.71
C PRO A 193 13.44 -22.68 -2.77
N GLU A 194 12.72 -22.24 -1.76
CA GLU A 194 13.19 -21.27 -0.76
C GLU A 194 14.30 -21.84 0.09
N GLU A 195 14.14 -23.07 0.57
CA GLU A 195 15.13 -23.77 1.39
C GLU A 195 16.44 -24.03 0.64
N VAL A 196 16.36 -24.19 -0.68
CA VAL A 196 17.53 -24.45 -1.54
C VAL A 196 18.17 -23.17 -2.06
N LEU A 197 17.37 -22.21 -2.48
CA LEU A 197 17.87 -21.00 -3.16
C LEU A 197 18.29 -19.90 -2.19
N THR A 198 17.59 -19.73 -1.04
CA THR A 198 17.93 -18.66 -0.09
C THR A 198 19.35 -18.75 0.46
N PRO A 199 19.86 -19.94 0.88
CA PRO A 199 21.26 -20.03 1.33
C PRO A 199 22.28 -19.65 0.24
N LEU A 200 22.03 -20.02 -1.02
CA LEU A 200 22.91 -19.67 -2.15
C LEU A 200 22.86 -18.18 -2.43
N PHE A 201 21.68 -17.59 -2.39
CA PHE A 201 21.48 -16.15 -2.54
C PHE A 201 22.23 -15.38 -1.44
N LEU A 202 22.07 -15.76 -0.18
CA LEU A 202 22.76 -15.13 0.96
C LEU A 202 24.28 -15.33 0.87
N GLN A 203 24.75 -16.50 0.50
CA GLN A 203 26.18 -16.77 0.34
C GLN A 203 26.82 -15.85 -0.73
N ASP A 204 26.16 -15.65 -1.85
CA ASP A 204 26.70 -14.83 -2.92
C ASP A 204 26.60 -13.33 -2.59
N ILE A 205 25.46 -12.87 -2.03
CA ILE A 205 25.32 -11.46 -1.63
C ILE A 205 26.24 -11.10 -0.48
N PHE A 206 26.54 -12.05 0.42
CA PHE A 206 27.52 -11.86 1.51
C PHE A 206 28.94 -11.61 0.97
N LYS A 207 29.34 -12.31 -0.10
CA LYS A 207 30.62 -12.07 -0.78
C LYS A 207 30.69 -10.67 -1.36
N ILE A 208 29.63 -10.24 -2.03
CA ILE A 208 29.51 -8.89 -2.60
C ILE A 208 29.57 -7.85 -1.47
N ALA A 209 28.84 -8.08 -0.37
CA ALA A 209 28.76 -7.18 0.77
C ALA A 209 30.08 -7.03 1.56
N LYS A 210 31.07 -7.91 1.36
CA LYS A 210 32.43 -7.71 1.86
C LYS A 210 33.19 -6.61 1.13
N GLU A 211 32.85 -6.36 -0.13
CA GLU A 211 33.57 -5.42 -1.00
C GLU A 211 32.86 -4.08 -1.07
N THR A 212 31.53 -4.07 -1.01
CA THR A 212 30.69 -2.86 -1.07
C THR A 212 29.40 -3.03 -0.29
N GLY A 213 28.81 -1.92 0.18
CA GLY A 213 27.50 -1.95 0.81
C GLY A 213 26.41 -2.34 -0.18
N VAL A 214 25.34 -2.96 0.31
CA VAL A 214 24.17 -3.38 -0.48
C VAL A 214 22.90 -2.84 0.18
N VAL A 215 22.01 -2.24 -0.59
CA VAL A 215 20.67 -1.85 -0.13
C VAL A 215 19.61 -2.58 -0.94
N LEU A 216 18.75 -3.33 -0.27
CA LEU A 216 17.62 -4.04 -0.86
C LEU A 216 16.33 -3.25 -0.61
N PHE A 217 15.63 -2.89 -1.68
CA PHE A 217 14.39 -2.13 -1.63
C PHE A 217 13.20 -3.01 -1.99
N PHE A 218 12.24 -3.08 -1.09
CA PHE A 218 10.97 -3.78 -1.23
C PHE A 218 9.85 -2.74 -1.24
N ASP A 219 9.32 -2.40 -2.40
CA ASP A 219 8.21 -1.44 -2.54
C ASP A 219 6.87 -2.18 -2.67
N THR A 220 5.78 -1.46 -2.41
CA THR A 220 4.42 -2.01 -2.48
C THR A 220 4.25 -3.25 -1.59
N TYR A 221 4.83 -3.20 -0.38
CA TYR A 221 4.90 -4.33 0.54
C TYR A 221 3.53 -4.85 0.99
N GLU A 222 2.49 -4.03 0.93
CA GLU A 222 1.10 -4.45 1.14
C GLU A 222 0.65 -5.54 0.16
N ARG A 223 1.38 -5.77 -0.93
CA ARG A 223 1.09 -6.80 -1.95
C ARG A 223 2.01 -8.01 -1.84
N THR A 224 3.18 -7.83 -1.30
CA THR A 224 4.23 -8.84 -1.24
C THR A 224 4.53 -9.31 0.19
N GLY A 225 4.10 -8.55 1.19
CA GLY A 225 4.35 -8.85 2.61
C GLY A 225 3.78 -10.19 3.05
N GLU A 226 2.68 -10.64 2.47
CA GLU A 226 2.07 -11.93 2.80
C GLU A 226 3.06 -13.11 2.70
N PHE A 227 3.92 -13.11 1.67
CA PHE A 227 4.92 -14.17 1.49
C PHE A 227 6.34 -13.74 1.89
N LEU A 228 6.67 -12.44 1.87
CA LEU A 228 7.99 -11.94 2.22
C LEU A 228 8.23 -11.79 3.71
N ASP A 229 7.18 -11.50 4.50
CA ASP A 229 7.33 -11.14 5.92
C ASP A 229 8.04 -12.25 6.72
N ASN A 230 7.59 -13.49 6.57
CA ASN A 230 8.21 -14.63 7.23
C ASN A 230 9.63 -14.88 6.71
N TRP A 231 9.84 -14.84 5.40
CA TRP A 231 11.14 -15.08 4.78
C TRP A 231 12.18 -14.04 5.22
N LEU A 232 11.83 -12.75 5.28
CA LEU A 232 12.74 -11.70 5.74
C LEU A 232 13.12 -11.89 7.22
N ARG A 233 12.16 -12.28 8.06
CA ARG A 233 12.44 -12.58 9.47
C ARG A 233 13.33 -13.80 9.62
N GLU A 234 13.10 -14.87 8.88
CA GLU A 234 13.95 -16.05 8.87
C GLU A 234 15.40 -15.76 8.43
N ILE A 235 15.56 -14.84 7.47
CA ILE A 235 16.89 -14.33 7.09
C ILE A 235 17.54 -13.60 8.27
N LEU A 236 16.82 -12.70 8.94
CA LEU A 236 17.36 -11.97 10.10
C LEU A 236 17.66 -12.88 11.29
N GLU A 237 16.94 -13.99 11.44
CA GLU A 237 17.20 -15.03 12.44
C GLU A 237 18.39 -15.94 12.08
N GLY A 238 18.94 -15.78 10.88
CA GLY A 238 20.08 -16.60 10.43
C GLY A 238 19.71 -18.04 10.02
N ARG A 239 18.42 -18.34 9.80
CA ARG A 239 17.97 -19.71 9.47
C ARG A 239 18.52 -20.21 8.14
N HIS A 240 18.80 -19.31 7.21
CA HIS A 240 19.30 -19.61 5.88
C HIS A 240 20.80 -19.30 5.70
N GLY A 241 21.47 -18.81 6.75
CA GLY A 241 22.88 -18.44 6.74
C GLY A 241 23.13 -17.05 7.33
N GLU A 242 24.41 -16.63 7.31
CA GLU A 242 24.82 -15.34 7.86
C GLU A 242 24.45 -14.18 6.94
N VAL A 243 23.99 -13.08 7.53
CA VAL A 243 23.73 -11.81 6.84
C VAL A 243 24.85 -10.82 7.16
N SER A 244 25.42 -10.20 6.13
CA SER A 244 26.47 -9.20 6.33
C SER A 244 25.90 -7.91 6.93
N LEU A 245 26.65 -7.29 7.84
CA LEU A 245 26.36 -5.95 8.39
C LEU A 245 26.38 -4.84 7.33
N ASN A 246 26.90 -5.11 6.13
CA ASN A 246 26.88 -4.18 4.99
C ASN A 246 25.60 -4.27 4.14
N ILE A 247 24.60 -5.05 4.57
CA ILE A 247 23.32 -5.16 3.91
C ILE A 247 22.29 -4.34 4.67
N LEU A 248 21.61 -3.42 3.99
CA LEU A 248 20.45 -2.69 4.48
C LEU A 248 19.20 -3.12 3.73
N ILE A 249 18.08 -3.18 4.43
CA ILE A 249 16.78 -3.51 3.90
C ILE A 249 15.87 -2.29 4.05
N THR A 250 15.17 -1.92 2.99
CA THR A 250 14.16 -0.86 3.03
C THR A 250 12.83 -1.43 2.55
N ILE A 251 11.84 -1.37 3.39
CA ILE A 251 10.48 -1.87 3.12
C ILE A 251 9.54 -0.68 3.04
N ALA A 252 8.82 -0.54 1.93
CA ALA A 252 7.81 0.50 1.75
C ALA A 252 6.44 -0.11 1.47
N GLY A 253 5.46 0.24 2.26
CA GLY A 253 4.09 -0.26 2.15
C GLY A 253 3.06 0.76 2.57
N ARG A 254 1.79 0.37 2.53
CA ARG A 254 0.70 1.21 3.04
C ARG A 254 0.66 1.20 4.55
N ASP A 255 0.95 0.04 5.13
CA ASP A 255 0.85 -0.21 6.55
C ASP A 255 2.22 -0.28 7.21
N GLU A 256 2.25 0.01 8.50
CA GLU A 256 3.41 -0.23 9.35
C GLU A 256 3.68 -1.74 9.45
N LEU A 257 4.93 -2.15 9.55
CA LEU A 257 5.26 -3.54 9.87
C LEU A 257 4.63 -3.96 11.19
N ASP A 258 4.01 -5.14 11.21
CA ASP A 258 3.29 -5.64 12.39
C ASP A 258 4.19 -5.62 13.63
N LYS A 259 3.74 -4.90 14.66
CA LYS A 259 4.52 -4.66 15.88
C LYS A 259 4.81 -5.93 16.67
N ASN A 260 3.93 -6.93 16.59
CA ASN A 260 4.12 -8.18 17.32
C ASN A 260 5.16 -9.07 16.63
N HIS A 261 5.04 -9.20 15.31
CA HIS A 261 5.96 -10.03 14.52
C HIS A 261 7.37 -9.44 14.44
N TRP A 262 7.47 -8.10 14.40
CA TRP A 262 8.74 -7.39 14.26
C TRP A 262 9.34 -6.86 15.58
N ALA A 263 8.68 -7.08 16.73
CA ALA A 263 9.17 -6.66 18.05
C ALA A 263 10.62 -7.09 18.36
N PRO A 264 11.07 -8.33 18.03
CA PRO A 264 12.44 -8.75 18.31
C PRO A 264 13.52 -7.93 17.58
N TYR A 265 13.14 -7.25 16.48
CA TYR A 265 14.06 -6.50 15.61
C TYR A 265 13.96 -4.98 15.78
N GLU A 266 13.20 -4.48 16.77
CA GLU A 266 12.93 -3.05 16.93
C GLU A 266 14.21 -2.21 17.04
N GLY A 267 15.26 -2.75 17.70
CA GLY A 267 16.58 -2.11 17.77
C GLY A 267 17.30 -1.94 16.42
N LEU A 268 16.87 -2.65 15.38
CA LEU A 268 17.46 -2.60 14.05
C LEU A 268 16.63 -1.74 13.07
N ILE A 269 15.39 -1.34 13.45
CA ILE A 269 14.41 -0.72 12.57
C ILE A 269 14.40 0.80 12.76
N VAL A 270 14.36 1.53 11.64
CA VAL A 270 13.93 2.92 11.57
C VAL A 270 12.53 2.95 10.98
N ARG A 271 11.61 3.65 11.64
CA ARG A 271 10.22 3.76 11.25
C ARG A 271 9.93 5.15 10.70
N PHE A 272 9.50 5.22 9.43
CA PHE A 272 9.15 6.46 8.73
C PHE A 272 7.68 6.49 8.35
N PRO A 273 6.79 7.01 9.21
CA PRO A 273 5.44 7.35 8.81
C PRO A 273 5.50 8.51 7.79
N LEU A 274 4.88 8.33 6.62
CA LEU A 274 4.76 9.40 5.64
C LEU A 274 3.33 9.93 5.63
N GLU A 275 3.23 11.22 5.88
CA GLU A 275 1.99 11.98 5.82
C GLU A 275 1.92 12.84 4.54
N GLN A 276 0.89 13.65 4.38
CA GLN A 276 0.82 14.68 3.36
C GLN A 276 2.02 15.64 3.48
N PHE A 277 2.27 16.42 2.45
CA PHE A 277 3.20 17.54 2.54
C PHE A 277 2.75 18.53 3.60
N THR A 278 3.69 19.17 4.27
CA THR A 278 3.38 20.42 4.95
C THR A 278 3.03 21.48 3.89
N GLU A 279 2.42 22.57 4.31
CA GLU A 279 2.10 23.67 3.39
C GLU A 279 3.37 24.21 2.72
N GLU A 280 4.45 24.33 3.49
CA GLU A 280 5.74 24.78 3.02
C GLU A 280 6.36 23.82 1.99
N GLU A 281 6.30 22.52 2.24
CA GLU A 281 6.78 21.51 1.28
C GLU A 281 5.97 21.56 -0.03
N ALA A 282 4.65 21.68 0.05
CA ALA A 282 3.80 21.77 -1.12
C ALA A 282 4.06 23.07 -1.91
N GLN A 283 4.23 24.21 -1.24
CA GLN A 283 4.59 25.47 -1.88
C GLN A 283 5.96 25.41 -2.55
N GLN A 284 6.96 24.80 -1.90
CA GLN A 284 8.28 24.57 -2.50
C GLN A 284 8.18 23.71 -3.76
N TYR A 285 7.35 22.65 -3.73
CA TYR A 285 7.13 21.80 -4.89
C TYR A 285 6.53 22.59 -6.05
N LEU A 286 5.46 23.38 -5.80
CA LEU A 286 4.79 24.23 -6.80
C LEU A 286 5.74 25.27 -7.37
N THR A 287 6.55 25.92 -6.53
CA THR A 287 7.57 26.89 -6.95
C THR A 287 8.58 26.25 -7.89
N ARG A 288 9.07 25.04 -7.60
CA ARG A 288 9.97 24.30 -8.49
C ARG A 288 9.31 23.91 -9.83
N LYS A 289 7.99 23.76 -9.84
CA LYS A 289 7.19 23.54 -11.07
C LYS A 289 6.88 24.84 -11.83
N GLY A 290 7.33 26.00 -11.32
CA GLY A 290 7.11 27.32 -11.92
C GLY A 290 5.75 27.93 -11.59
N ILE A 291 5.00 27.38 -10.63
CA ILE A 291 3.71 27.90 -10.18
C ILE A 291 3.96 28.77 -8.95
N THR A 292 3.87 30.10 -9.14
CA THR A 292 4.21 31.10 -8.12
C THR A 292 3.07 32.09 -7.80
N ASP A 293 2.00 32.12 -8.60
CA ASP A 293 0.82 32.94 -8.27
C ASP A 293 0.14 32.39 -7.00
N SER A 294 0.08 33.23 -5.96
CA SER A 294 -0.42 32.83 -4.65
C SER A 294 -1.86 32.30 -4.66
N ARG A 295 -2.71 32.84 -5.55
CA ARG A 295 -4.11 32.41 -5.69
C ARG A 295 -4.22 31.04 -6.34
N VAL A 296 -3.35 30.75 -7.32
CA VAL A 296 -3.26 29.42 -7.96
C VAL A 296 -2.73 28.41 -6.95
N VAL A 297 -1.69 28.77 -6.21
CA VAL A 297 -1.12 27.93 -5.14
C VAL A 297 -2.19 27.59 -4.10
N GLU A 298 -2.91 28.59 -3.58
CA GLU A 298 -3.98 28.39 -2.58
C GLU A 298 -5.06 27.41 -3.08
N VAL A 299 -5.52 27.56 -4.33
CA VAL A 299 -6.50 26.64 -4.93
C VAL A 299 -5.94 25.23 -5.05
N ILE A 300 -4.69 25.05 -5.48
CA ILE A 300 -4.04 23.74 -5.58
C ILE A 300 -3.93 23.08 -4.20
N LEU A 301 -3.46 23.81 -3.19
CA LEU A 301 -3.33 23.30 -1.82
C LEU A 301 -4.70 22.88 -1.24
N HIS A 302 -5.70 23.73 -1.44
CA HIS A 302 -7.08 23.42 -0.99
C HIS A 302 -7.65 22.16 -1.67
N LEU A 303 -7.52 22.03 -2.99
CA LEU A 303 -8.05 20.90 -3.74
C LEU A 303 -7.28 19.60 -3.52
N SER A 304 -5.98 19.69 -3.29
CA SER A 304 -5.11 18.51 -3.08
C SER A 304 -5.08 18.04 -1.63
N GLY A 305 -5.46 18.89 -0.67
CA GLY A 305 -5.22 18.64 0.76
C GLY A 305 -3.75 18.30 1.03
N ASN A 306 -2.85 18.93 0.29
CA ASN A 306 -1.39 18.73 0.36
C ASN A 306 -0.91 17.29 0.06
N LEU A 307 -1.76 16.42 -0.48
CA LEU A 307 -1.34 15.07 -0.87
C LEU A 307 -0.38 15.14 -2.06
N PRO A 308 0.88 14.67 -1.94
CA PRO A 308 1.91 14.82 -2.97
C PRO A 308 1.47 14.39 -4.38
N LEU A 309 0.71 13.29 -4.46
CA LEU A 309 0.14 12.82 -5.74
C LEU A 309 -0.76 13.87 -6.38
N LEU A 310 -1.69 14.43 -5.60
CA LEU A 310 -2.67 15.40 -6.12
C LEU A 310 -2.01 16.75 -6.41
N VAL A 311 -1.11 17.21 -5.55
CA VAL A 311 -0.30 18.42 -5.80
C VAL A 311 0.45 18.28 -7.12
N GLY A 312 1.08 17.12 -7.36
CA GLY A 312 1.78 16.85 -8.61
C GLY A 312 0.85 16.84 -9.83
N MET A 313 -0.29 16.17 -9.73
CA MET A 313 -1.26 16.09 -10.84
C MET A 313 -1.83 17.47 -11.21
N LEU A 314 -2.14 18.30 -10.21
CA LEU A 314 -2.61 19.66 -10.43
C LEU A 314 -1.50 20.56 -11.00
N ALA A 315 -0.29 20.42 -10.51
CA ALA A 315 0.86 21.18 -11.01
C ALA A 315 1.23 20.84 -12.46
N ASP A 316 1.07 19.59 -12.88
CA ASP A 316 1.40 19.14 -14.23
C ASP A 316 0.45 19.72 -15.31
N THR A 317 -0.69 20.31 -14.91
CA THR A 317 -1.55 21.07 -15.83
C THR A 317 -1.03 22.49 -16.10
N HIS A 318 0.02 22.92 -15.39
CA HIS A 318 0.62 24.28 -15.50
C HIS A 318 -0.39 25.42 -15.49
N PRO A 319 -1.28 25.51 -14.49
CA PRO A 319 -2.30 26.54 -14.45
C PRO A 319 -1.68 27.93 -14.19
N ASN A 320 -2.08 28.92 -14.98
CA ASN A 320 -1.68 30.33 -14.81
C ASN A 320 -2.79 31.19 -14.17
N ASP A 321 -3.97 30.63 -13.98
CA ASP A 321 -5.15 31.25 -13.38
C ASP A 321 -5.89 30.24 -12.50
N PRO A 322 -6.45 30.65 -11.34
CA PRO A 322 -7.21 29.77 -10.46
C PRO A 322 -8.31 28.96 -11.15
N ASN A 323 -8.97 29.52 -12.17
CA ASN A 323 -10.03 28.84 -12.92
C ASN A 323 -9.52 27.74 -13.88
N GLN A 324 -8.23 27.69 -14.13
CA GLN A 324 -7.59 26.67 -14.97
C GLN A 324 -7.18 25.42 -14.15
N VAL A 325 -7.27 25.48 -12.83
CA VAL A 325 -6.99 24.33 -11.97
C VAL A 325 -8.11 23.31 -12.11
N ILE A 326 -7.87 22.29 -12.94
CA ILE A 326 -8.84 21.21 -13.19
C ILE A 326 -8.62 20.11 -12.16
N GLU A 327 -9.66 19.80 -11.43
CA GLU A 327 -9.62 18.80 -10.38
C GLU A 327 -9.47 17.35 -10.93
N PRO A 328 -8.48 16.56 -10.47
CA PRO A 328 -8.13 15.26 -11.05
C PRO A 328 -8.91 14.08 -10.45
N SER A 329 -10.16 14.29 -9.97
CA SER A 329 -10.89 13.33 -9.14
C SER A 329 -10.96 11.91 -9.73
N SER A 330 -11.26 11.74 -11.01
CA SER A 330 -11.34 10.40 -11.61
C SER A 330 -10.00 9.67 -11.63
N SER A 331 -8.92 10.34 -12.05
CA SER A 331 -7.57 9.75 -12.08
C SER A 331 -7.03 9.46 -10.66
N ALA A 332 -7.37 10.30 -9.68
CA ALA A 332 -7.00 10.11 -8.28
C ALA A 332 -7.72 8.86 -7.71
N VAL A 333 -9.03 8.75 -7.93
CA VAL A 333 -9.82 7.60 -7.48
C VAL A 333 -9.30 6.31 -8.11
N GLU A 334 -9.00 6.28 -9.41
CA GLU A 334 -8.41 5.11 -10.07
C GLU A 334 -7.08 4.69 -9.42
N ARG A 335 -6.26 5.65 -8.99
CA ARG A 335 -4.99 5.35 -8.28
C ARG A 335 -5.21 4.86 -6.86
N PHE A 336 -6.20 5.39 -6.13
CA PHE A 336 -6.55 4.89 -4.79
C PHE A 336 -7.10 3.47 -4.84
N LEU A 337 -7.90 3.16 -5.89
CA LEU A 337 -8.52 1.86 -6.09
C LEU A 337 -7.71 0.89 -6.97
N LYS A 338 -6.48 1.25 -7.35
CA LYS A 338 -5.63 0.51 -8.31
C LYS A 338 -5.52 -0.99 -7.97
N TRP A 339 -5.49 -1.33 -6.68
CA TRP A 339 -5.26 -2.68 -6.19
C TRP A 339 -6.52 -3.41 -5.73
N ILE A 340 -7.69 -2.82 -5.97
CA ILE A 340 -8.96 -3.46 -5.66
C ILE A 340 -9.48 -4.06 -6.96
N ASP A 341 -9.18 -5.35 -7.19
CA ASP A 341 -9.55 -6.07 -8.41
C ASP A 341 -11.00 -6.53 -8.39
N ASP A 342 -11.56 -6.82 -7.20
CA ASP A 342 -12.95 -7.21 -7.03
C ASP A 342 -13.90 -6.03 -7.29
N PRO A 343 -14.79 -6.13 -8.29
CA PRO A 343 -15.75 -5.08 -8.62
C PRO A 343 -16.70 -4.74 -7.46
N LYS A 344 -17.08 -5.72 -6.64
CA LYS A 344 -17.94 -5.49 -5.46
C LYS A 344 -17.21 -4.65 -4.41
N ARG A 345 -15.98 -5.03 -4.05
CA ARG A 345 -15.15 -4.28 -3.10
C ARG A 345 -14.83 -2.88 -3.61
N ARG A 346 -14.57 -2.75 -4.92
CA ARG A 346 -14.36 -1.44 -5.56
C ARG A 346 -15.58 -0.53 -5.44
N GLN A 347 -16.78 -1.07 -5.66
CA GLN A 347 -18.03 -0.32 -5.51
C GLN A 347 -18.31 0.01 -4.03
N VAL A 348 -18.04 -0.91 -3.10
CA VAL A 348 -18.14 -0.65 -1.65
C VAL A 348 -17.19 0.45 -1.22
N ALA A 349 -15.95 0.44 -1.71
CA ALA A 349 -14.97 1.49 -1.40
C ALA A 349 -15.47 2.89 -1.84
N LEU A 350 -16.17 2.99 -2.95
CA LEU A 350 -16.75 4.26 -3.41
C LEU A 350 -17.96 4.68 -2.55
N ASP A 351 -18.83 3.74 -2.22
CA ASP A 351 -20.09 4.03 -1.51
C ASP A 351 -19.85 4.27 -0.02
N ALA A 352 -18.90 3.57 0.58
CA ALA A 352 -18.50 3.73 1.99
C ALA A 352 -17.75 5.05 2.28
N ALA A 353 -17.36 5.81 1.25
CA ALA A 353 -16.86 7.17 1.42
C ALA A 353 -17.98 8.17 1.78
N ILE A 354 -19.26 7.84 1.51
CA ILE A 354 -20.41 8.73 1.70
C ILE A 354 -20.73 8.96 3.19
N PRO A 355 -20.81 7.94 4.07
CA PRO A 355 -21.07 8.16 5.49
C PRO A 355 -19.98 9.01 6.17
N ARG A 356 -20.34 9.69 7.25
CA ARG A 356 -19.39 10.42 8.08
C ARG A 356 -18.48 9.47 8.84
N CYS A 357 -19.06 8.44 9.43
CA CYS A 357 -18.38 7.37 10.16
C CYS A 357 -18.82 6.02 9.63
N LEU A 358 -17.94 5.04 9.73
CA LEU A 358 -18.15 3.67 9.31
C LEU A 358 -18.27 2.75 10.51
N ASN A 359 -19.25 1.89 10.45
CA ASN A 359 -19.38 0.72 11.32
C ASN A 359 -20.05 -0.41 10.50
N ARG A 360 -20.15 -1.58 11.10
CA ARG A 360 -20.77 -2.76 10.50
C ARG A 360 -22.20 -2.48 10.00
N ASP A 361 -23.00 -1.78 10.81
CA ASP A 361 -24.42 -1.53 10.51
C ASP A 361 -24.61 -0.56 9.35
N VAL A 362 -23.74 0.45 9.23
CA VAL A 362 -23.69 1.35 8.07
C VAL A 362 -23.38 0.56 6.79
N ILE A 363 -22.42 -0.35 6.84
CA ILE A 363 -22.09 -1.20 5.69
C ILE A 363 -23.28 -2.14 5.36
N ALA A 364 -23.98 -2.67 6.36
CA ALA A 364 -25.18 -3.46 6.15
C ALA A 364 -26.28 -2.68 5.42
N LYS A 365 -26.45 -1.38 5.72
CA LYS A 365 -27.39 -0.52 4.98
C LYS A 365 -26.96 -0.24 3.54
N LEU A 366 -25.67 -0.24 3.25
CA LEU A 366 -25.15 -0.05 1.91
C LEU A 366 -25.21 -1.33 1.04
N ARG A 367 -25.00 -2.52 1.64
CA ARG A 367 -24.77 -3.78 0.90
C ARG A 367 -25.60 -4.97 1.34
N GLY A 368 -26.33 -4.87 2.43
CA GLY A 368 -27.07 -5.99 3.03
C GLY A 368 -26.33 -6.62 4.20
N GLU A 369 -27.07 -7.34 5.02
CA GLU A 369 -26.59 -7.95 6.28
C GLU A 369 -25.57 -9.07 6.04
N GLU A 370 -25.73 -9.84 4.95
CA GLU A 370 -24.93 -11.04 4.68
C GLU A 370 -23.45 -10.74 4.41
N GLU A 371 -23.15 -9.60 3.76
CA GLU A 371 -21.78 -9.23 3.36
C GLU A 371 -21.16 -8.19 4.31
N ALA A 372 -21.90 -7.67 5.28
CA ALA A 372 -21.51 -6.49 6.07
C ALA A 372 -20.25 -6.72 6.91
N ASP A 373 -20.12 -7.86 7.57
CA ASP A 373 -18.99 -8.17 8.45
C ASP A 373 -17.68 -8.33 7.67
N GLU A 374 -17.74 -9.06 6.56
CA GLU A 374 -16.58 -9.24 5.68
C GLU A 374 -16.13 -7.90 5.08
N LEU A 375 -17.08 -7.15 4.51
CA LEU A 375 -16.77 -5.89 3.83
C LEU A 375 -16.29 -4.81 4.80
N PHE A 376 -16.85 -4.74 6.01
CA PHE A 376 -16.38 -3.80 7.03
C PHE A 376 -14.99 -4.17 7.53
N THR A 377 -14.71 -5.47 7.76
CA THR A 377 -13.38 -5.93 8.14
C THR A 377 -12.36 -5.61 7.06
N TRP A 378 -12.69 -5.89 5.80
CA TRP A 378 -11.84 -5.54 4.67
C TRP A 378 -11.61 -4.00 4.54
N LEU A 379 -12.65 -3.17 4.74
CA LEU A 379 -12.50 -1.70 4.68
C LEU A 379 -11.52 -1.18 5.75
N LYS A 380 -11.55 -1.73 6.96
CA LYS A 380 -10.61 -1.36 8.03
C LYS A 380 -9.15 -1.68 7.68
N GLU A 381 -8.92 -2.68 6.86
CA GLU A 381 -7.58 -3.06 6.38
C GLU A 381 -7.10 -2.19 5.21
N THR A 382 -7.95 -1.29 4.68
CA THR A 382 -7.54 -0.39 3.59
C THR A 382 -6.80 0.83 4.12
N SER A 383 -5.79 1.30 3.38
CA SER A 383 -4.96 2.46 3.76
C SER A 383 -5.67 3.81 3.71
N PHE A 384 -6.91 3.87 3.27
CA PHE A 384 -7.71 5.10 3.20
C PHE A 384 -8.82 5.16 4.25
N VAL A 385 -8.93 4.16 5.13
CA VAL A 385 -9.85 4.13 6.27
C VAL A 385 -9.03 4.08 7.55
N ASN A 386 -9.29 5.00 8.47
CA ASN A 386 -8.58 5.11 9.73
C ASN A 386 -9.54 5.01 10.91
N GLU A 387 -9.05 4.50 12.03
CA GLU A 387 -9.73 4.57 13.30
C GLU A 387 -9.67 6.01 13.85
N ARG A 388 -10.81 6.51 14.30
CA ARG A 388 -10.94 7.82 14.97
C ARG A 388 -11.64 7.61 16.31
N THR A 389 -11.69 8.64 17.15
CA THR A 389 -12.35 8.62 18.45
C THR A 389 -13.84 8.24 18.37
N ASP A 390 -14.50 8.58 17.27
CA ASP A 390 -15.93 8.37 17.00
C ASP A 390 -16.21 7.17 16.08
N GLY A 391 -15.21 6.33 15.81
CA GLY A 391 -15.30 5.14 14.95
C GLY A 391 -14.34 5.16 13.78
N TRP A 392 -14.67 4.45 12.71
CA TRP A 392 -13.86 4.37 11.50
C TRP A 392 -14.31 5.39 10.47
N ALA A 393 -13.40 6.04 9.79
CA ALA A 393 -13.71 7.02 8.75
C ALA A 393 -12.66 7.04 7.64
N TYR A 394 -13.08 7.48 6.45
CA TYR A 394 -12.14 7.73 5.36
C TYR A 394 -11.22 8.89 5.68
N HIS A 395 -10.00 8.78 5.20
CA HIS A 395 -9.06 9.91 5.16
C HIS A 395 -9.66 11.05 4.34
N ASP A 396 -9.67 12.27 4.86
CA ASP A 396 -10.45 13.37 4.29
C ASP A 396 -10.10 13.67 2.82
N VAL A 397 -8.81 13.62 2.47
CA VAL A 397 -8.34 13.85 1.09
C VAL A 397 -8.88 12.78 0.13
N VAL A 398 -8.83 11.49 0.53
CA VAL A 398 -9.35 10.39 -0.28
C VAL A 398 -10.87 10.45 -0.35
N LYS A 399 -11.52 10.73 0.79
CA LYS A 399 -12.98 10.92 0.90
C LYS A 399 -13.47 11.95 -0.12
N THR A 400 -12.87 13.14 -0.12
CA THR A 400 -13.24 14.24 -1.01
C THR A 400 -13.22 13.81 -2.48
N GLN A 401 -12.17 13.12 -2.92
CA GLN A 401 -12.05 12.67 -4.31
C GLN A 401 -13.07 11.57 -4.66
N MET A 402 -13.30 10.63 -3.74
CA MET A 402 -14.27 9.55 -3.93
C MET A 402 -15.71 10.08 -3.98
N LEU A 403 -16.06 11.01 -3.07
CA LEU A 403 -17.37 11.66 -3.04
C LEU A 403 -17.65 12.39 -4.35
N ARG A 404 -16.70 13.19 -4.83
CA ARG A 404 -16.86 13.91 -6.09
C ARG A 404 -16.96 12.95 -7.27
N HIS A 405 -16.09 11.94 -7.36
CA HIS A 405 -16.18 10.93 -8.41
C HIS A 405 -17.53 10.23 -8.42
N LYS A 406 -18.03 9.79 -7.27
CA LYS A 406 -19.32 9.13 -7.14
C LYS A 406 -20.47 10.03 -7.56
N ARG A 407 -20.47 11.29 -7.10
CA ARG A 407 -21.48 12.28 -7.46
C ARG A 407 -21.55 12.55 -8.97
N LEU A 408 -20.40 12.63 -9.65
CA LEU A 408 -20.33 12.89 -11.09
C LEU A 408 -20.64 11.65 -11.93
N SER A 409 -20.16 10.47 -11.51
CA SER A 409 -20.32 9.22 -12.27
C SER A 409 -21.70 8.57 -12.09
N SER A 410 -22.36 8.78 -10.95
CA SER A 410 -23.66 8.18 -10.62
C SER A 410 -24.49 9.10 -9.72
N PRO A 411 -25.05 10.22 -10.26
CA PRO A 411 -25.84 11.16 -9.47
C PRO A 411 -27.05 10.52 -8.79
N GLN A 412 -27.75 9.59 -9.47
CA GLN A 412 -28.86 8.87 -8.88
C GLN A 412 -28.43 7.94 -7.76
N GLY A 413 -27.36 7.13 -7.97
CA GLY A 413 -26.82 6.26 -6.93
C GLY A 413 -26.26 7.05 -5.74
N TRP A 414 -25.77 8.27 -5.97
CA TRP A 414 -25.41 9.22 -4.89
C TRP A 414 -26.64 9.56 -4.04
N ALA A 415 -27.73 10.05 -4.66
CA ALA A 415 -28.95 10.43 -3.98
C ALA A 415 -29.60 9.24 -3.24
N ASP A 416 -29.65 8.07 -3.86
CA ASP A 416 -30.21 6.85 -3.27
C ASP A 416 -29.49 6.44 -1.96
N ILE A 417 -28.14 6.55 -1.95
CA ILE A 417 -27.34 6.22 -0.76
C ILE A 417 -27.58 7.24 0.35
N HIS A 418 -27.57 8.52 0.02
CA HIS A 418 -27.87 9.57 1.00
C HIS A 418 -29.27 9.41 1.59
N GLY A 419 -30.29 9.11 0.77
CA GLY A 419 -31.65 8.83 1.23
C GLY A 419 -31.72 7.63 2.20
N LYS A 420 -31.10 6.50 1.86
CA LYS A 420 -31.03 5.31 2.72
C LYS A 420 -30.38 5.60 4.08
N LEU A 421 -29.28 6.36 4.07
CA LEU A 421 -28.58 6.70 5.31
C LEU A 421 -29.33 7.73 6.14
N ALA A 422 -30.00 8.71 5.52
CA ALA A 422 -30.88 9.66 6.22
C ALA A 422 -32.03 8.93 6.93
N GLU A 423 -32.68 7.99 6.26
CA GLU A 423 -33.74 7.15 6.81
C GLU A 423 -33.21 6.29 7.97
N TYR A 424 -32.07 5.63 7.79
CA TYR A 424 -31.44 4.80 8.82
C TYR A 424 -31.17 5.59 10.10
N TYR A 425 -30.48 6.72 10.01
CA TYR A 425 -30.19 7.55 11.19
C TYR A 425 -31.46 8.22 11.75
N GLY A 426 -32.45 8.51 10.91
CA GLY A 426 -33.76 8.98 11.35
C GLY A 426 -34.49 7.97 12.21
N ASN A 427 -34.46 6.71 11.84
CA ASN A 427 -35.03 5.61 12.62
C ASN A 427 -34.30 5.44 13.95
N LEU A 428 -32.98 5.38 13.96
CA LEU A 428 -32.16 5.29 15.17
C LEU A 428 -32.46 6.47 16.15
N ARG A 429 -32.59 7.66 15.60
CA ARG A 429 -32.96 8.84 16.40
C ARG A 429 -34.36 8.72 17.04
N ASN A 430 -35.32 8.23 16.28
CA ASN A 430 -36.72 8.08 16.76
C ASN A 430 -36.85 6.94 17.78
N ASP A 431 -36.08 5.88 17.63
CA ASP A 431 -36.07 4.71 18.53
C ASP A 431 -35.56 5.06 19.95
N LEU A 432 -34.89 6.19 20.14
CA LEU A 432 -34.47 6.68 21.45
C LEU A 432 -35.66 7.12 22.33
N GLN A 433 -36.81 7.40 21.75
CA GLN A 433 -38.08 7.77 22.45
C GLN A 433 -37.92 8.84 23.56
N LEU A 434 -37.04 9.82 23.33
CA LEU A 434 -36.73 10.88 24.28
C LEU A 434 -37.78 11.99 24.27
N GLU A 435 -38.06 12.57 25.42
CA GLU A 435 -38.86 13.78 25.55
C GLU A 435 -38.13 15.02 24.97
N GLU A 436 -38.87 16.08 24.60
CA GLU A 436 -38.31 17.26 23.94
C GLU A 436 -37.18 17.94 24.72
N GLU A 437 -37.27 17.94 26.06
CA GLU A 437 -36.26 18.56 26.91
C GLU A 437 -34.98 17.74 27.04
N GLU A 438 -35.04 16.42 26.79
CA GLU A 438 -33.92 15.48 26.86
C GLU A 438 -33.16 15.42 25.55
N LYS A 439 -33.83 15.59 24.40
CA LYS A 439 -33.29 15.49 23.05
C LYS A 439 -32.03 16.32 22.85
N GLN A 440 -32.03 17.57 23.32
CA GLN A 440 -30.89 18.47 23.17
C GLN A 440 -29.68 18.13 24.03
N ARG A 441 -29.86 17.30 25.06
CA ARG A 441 -28.81 16.90 26.01
C ARG A 441 -28.26 15.50 25.75
N ASP A 442 -28.99 14.67 24.98
CA ASP A 442 -28.59 13.31 24.71
C ASP A 442 -27.58 13.24 23.55
N PRO A 443 -26.37 12.71 23.78
CA PRO A 443 -25.31 12.65 22.75
C PRO A 443 -25.69 11.78 21.56
N SER A 444 -26.45 10.69 21.75
CA SER A 444 -26.88 9.77 20.70
C SER A 444 -27.88 10.46 19.76
N TRP A 445 -28.84 11.15 20.35
CA TRP A 445 -29.82 11.95 19.61
C TRP A 445 -29.14 13.05 18.77
N GLN A 446 -28.18 13.76 19.36
CA GLN A 446 -27.38 14.77 18.64
C GLN A 446 -26.60 14.17 17.49
N SER A 447 -25.90 13.04 17.71
CA SER A 447 -25.13 12.33 16.69
C SER A 447 -26.02 11.87 15.53
N HIS A 448 -27.15 11.23 15.82
CA HIS A 448 -28.09 10.79 14.78
C HIS A 448 -28.71 11.97 14.05
N THR A 449 -29.04 13.04 14.72
CA THR A 449 -29.56 14.26 14.09
C THR A 449 -28.55 14.90 13.15
N LEU A 450 -27.28 14.96 13.54
CA LEU A 450 -26.19 15.45 12.68
C LEU A 450 -26.02 14.59 11.42
N ASN A 451 -26.11 13.26 11.53
CA ASN A 451 -26.05 12.38 10.37
C ASN A 451 -27.27 12.54 9.45
N VAL A 452 -28.48 12.66 9.99
CA VAL A 452 -29.70 12.97 9.20
C VAL A 452 -29.54 14.29 8.44
N LEU A 453 -29.07 15.34 9.12
CA LEU A 453 -28.85 16.64 8.49
C LEU A 453 -27.78 16.58 7.41
N TYR A 454 -26.66 15.91 7.65
CA TYR A 454 -25.59 15.73 6.68
C TYR A 454 -26.11 15.08 5.40
N HIS A 455 -26.82 13.96 5.51
CA HIS A 455 -27.31 13.25 4.34
C HIS A 455 -28.42 13.99 3.60
N ASN A 456 -29.33 14.68 4.31
CA ASN A 456 -30.36 15.50 3.68
C ASN A 456 -29.79 16.76 2.98
N LEU A 457 -28.73 17.37 3.54
CA LEU A 457 -28.10 18.56 2.94
C LEU A 457 -27.35 18.24 1.65
N GLU A 458 -26.67 17.12 1.59
CA GLU A 458 -25.97 16.67 0.37
C GLU A 458 -26.96 16.29 -0.75
N ASP A 459 -28.19 15.88 -0.42
CA ASP A 459 -29.25 15.66 -1.40
C ASP A 459 -29.88 16.97 -1.86
N VAL A 460 -29.95 17.99 -1.01
CA VAL A 460 -30.62 19.30 -1.25
C VAL A 460 -29.73 20.30 -2.00
N LEU A 461 -28.44 20.05 -2.25
CA LEU A 461 -27.60 20.91 -3.09
C LEU A 461 -28.12 21.07 -4.54
N LYS A 462 -29.29 20.51 -4.85
CA LYS A 462 -30.07 20.85 -6.05
C LYS A 462 -30.90 22.15 -5.92
N VAL A 463 -31.02 22.76 -4.73
CA VAL A 463 -31.84 23.95 -4.50
C VAL A 463 -31.00 25.01 -3.77
N GLU A 464 -30.45 25.94 -4.53
CA GLU A 464 -29.55 27.04 -4.08
C GLU A 464 -30.08 27.96 -2.97
N GLY A 465 -31.33 27.81 -2.53
CA GLY A 465 -31.96 28.71 -1.56
C GLY A 465 -31.92 28.27 -0.06
N TYR A 466 -31.76 26.99 0.22
CA TYR A 466 -31.83 26.46 1.59
C TYR A 466 -30.47 26.33 2.29
N CYS A 467 -29.38 26.38 1.54
CA CYS A 467 -28.03 26.10 2.00
C CYS A 467 -27.53 26.99 3.15
N LYS A 468 -27.84 28.30 3.13
CA LYS A 468 -27.31 29.25 4.13
C LYS A 468 -27.88 29.05 5.54
N LYS A 469 -29.16 28.66 5.67
CA LYS A 469 -29.80 28.42 6.98
C LYS A 469 -29.34 27.09 7.61
N ALA A 470 -29.23 26.06 6.80
CA ALA A 470 -28.81 24.73 7.23
C ALA A 470 -27.31 24.69 7.58
N HIS A 471 -26.44 25.38 6.80
CA HIS A 471 -25.02 25.52 7.14
C HIS A 471 -24.79 26.28 8.44
N LYS A 472 -25.63 27.28 8.73
CA LYS A 472 -25.57 28.04 9.98
C LYS A 472 -25.98 27.16 11.20
N ALA A 473 -27.05 26.37 11.06
CA ALA A 473 -27.48 25.44 12.10
C ALA A 473 -26.45 24.32 12.34
N TYR A 474 -25.88 23.76 11.26
CA TYR A 474 -24.81 22.76 11.34
C TYR A 474 -23.55 23.32 12.02
N ALA A 475 -23.09 24.50 11.65
CA ALA A 475 -21.94 25.16 12.25
C ALA A 475 -22.16 25.55 13.71
N GLU A 476 -23.41 25.80 14.12
CA GLU A 476 -23.80 26.14 15.51
C GLU A 476 -23.80 24.89 16.40
N ILE A 477 -24.27 23.75 15.89
CA ILE A 477 -24.25 22.45 16.59
C ILE A 477 -22.79 21.94 16.72
N CYS A 478 -21.98 22.05 15.67
CA CYS A 478 -20.56 21.67 15.72
C CYS A 478 -19.74 22.54 16.68
N ARG A 479 -20.05 23.85 16.80
CA ARG A 479 -19.43 24.73 17.80
C ARG A 479 -19.82 24.36 19.24
N ASN A 480 -21.07 23.97 19.46
CA ASN A 480 -21.54 23.57 20.80
C ASN A 480 -20.94 22.22 21.24
N GLN A 481 -20.60 21.31 20.31
CA GLN A 481 -19.87 20.07 20.62
C GLN A 481 -18.40 20.32 21.02
N HIS A 482 -17.73 21.33 20.45
CA HIS A 482 -16.37 21.71 20.87
C HIS A 482 -16.33 22.41 22.25
N LEU A 483 -17.44 23.04 22.70
CA LEU A 483 -17.52 23.68 23.99
C LEU A 483 -17.86 22.71 25.14
N VAL A 484 -18.21 21.46 24.84
CA VAL A 484 -18.52 20.43 25.85
C VAL A 484 -17.33 19.48 26.06
N SER A 485 -16.26 19.60 25.22
CA SER A 485 -15.03 18.79 25.30
C SER A 485 -13.83 19.55 25.91
N GLU A 486 -14.03 20.78 26.45
CA GLU A 486 -13.15 21.47 27.39
C GLU A 486 -13.74 21.42 28.82
#